data_feb38d3fb842022d5c8b458522beda5d
#
_entry.id   feb38d3fb842022d5c8b458522beda5d
#
_cell.length_a   1.000
_cell.length_b   1.000
_cell.length_c   1.000
_cell.angle_alpha   90.00
_cell.angle_beta   90.00
_cell.angle_gamma   90.00
#
_symmetry.space_group_name_H-M   'P 1'
#
loop_
_entity.id
_entity.type
_entity.pdbx_description
1 polymer ?
#
loop_
_entity_poly.entity_id
_entity_poly.type
_entity_poly.pdbx_seq_one_letter_code
_entity_poly.pdbx_strand_id
1 'polypeptide(L)'
;MENFTTVYSKPQAVTMLLTNDCNLACSYCFESNKGKDYMPKEMALDILKATYNVVDPMAGIFTLNMFGGEPLMNWDTFKAVCDYVLENNLKIRITATTNLTLLTNEMIDYIDELSIPILVSVDGIKEVHDKHRCNSFDKVIENMKKLIDRDLGYLIEARMTVAPDTAKYMYESVKMLVDLGINNIANVPASDLDWDAQSIQDYKDNYEKILDMYIDILNDETNKRNISLYKVDQALNLALEPIKEDTSMCNIGNPRWVIVDWKGDIWPCPDYPTTDNVDLIAGKIGNFYTGVDETKVDPKPMVATYELERCKGCEAISICKSGCPYENYTKNGKFNEPTIGYCTLQKAFVEIIKAYQDKLLEATNIRSRQLNVLIENLKVKKYYDDKVKTVNLFDREFGVRLNHFVEKYENLNNKGNILPSFDTYFKHELMTINAIVAAMVGKRVEFVED
;
A
#
# COMPACT_ATOMS: atom_id res chain seq x y z
N MET A 1 -4.02 -28.65 -7.71
CA MET A 1 -4.79 -27.50 -8.24
C MET A 1 -6.29 -27.59 -7.96
N GLU A 2 -6.92 -28.78 -7.94
CA GLU A 2 -8.38 -28.89 -7.85
C GLU A 2 -9.03 -28.23 -6.65
N ASN A 3 -8.45 -28.33 -5.45
CA ASN A 3 -9.05 -27.67 -4.31
C ASN A 3 -8.58 -26.22 -4.10
N PHE A 4 -7.49 -25.77 -4.75
CA PHE A 4 -7.04 -24.38 -4.67
C PHE A 4 -8.10 -23.41 -5.19
N THR A 5 -8.61 -23.63 -6.40
CA THR A 5 -9.64 -22.78 -7.01
C THR A 5 -11.01 -22.91 -6.33
N THR A 6 -11.25 -23.97 -5.57
CA THR A 6 -12.46 -24.12 -4.75
C THR A 6 -12.38 -23.25 -3.51
N VAL A 7 -11.25 -23.28 -2.80
CA VAL A 7 -11.04 -22.49 -1.57
C VAL A 7 -10.89 -21.01 -1.88
N TYR A 8 -10.06 -20.68 -2.88
CA TYR A 8 -9.85 -19.31 -3.37
C TYR A 8 -10.68 -19.05 -4.62
N SER A 9 -12.00 -19.16 -4.49
CA SER A 9 -12.93 -19.10 -5.63
C SER A 9 -13.13 -17.68 -6.18
N LYS A 10 -12.76 -16.63 -5.45
CA LYS A 10 -12.92 -15.22 -5.84
C LYS A 10 -11.81 -14.36 -5.26
N PRO A 11 -10.54 -14.61 -5.60
CA PRO A 11 -9.45 -13.81 -5.08
C PRO A 11 -9.53 -12.37 -5.62
N GLN A 12 -9.20 -11.40 -4.80
CA GLN A 12 -9.07 -9.99 -5.18
C GLN A 12 -7.60 -9.59 -5.29
N ALA A 13 -6.74 -10.27 -4.55
CA ALA A 13 -5.31 -10.04 -4.59
C ALA A 13 -4.51 -11.33 -4.46
N VAL A 14 -3.38 -11.37 -5.15
CA VAL A 14 -2.34 -12.38 -4.97
C VAL A 14 -1.04 -11.67 -4.64
N THR A 15 -0.36 -12.12 -3.60
CA THR A 15 1.01 -11.74 -3.32
C THR A 15 1.92 -12.91 -3.68
N MET A 16 2.79 -12.70 -4.64
CA MET A 16 3.84 -13.64 -5.01
C MET A 16 5.13 -13.23 -4.33
N LEU A 17 5.63 -14.09 -3.45
CA LEU A 17 6.95 -13.93 -2.87
C LEU A 17 7.96 -14.53 -3.85
N LEU A 18 8.52 -13.67 -4.71
CA LEU A 18 9.35 -14.13 -5.84
C LEU A 18 10.67 -14.76 -5.39
N THR A 19 11.14 -14.42 -4.20
CA THR A 19 12.38 -14.93 -3.63
C THR A 19 12.47 -14.63 -2.13
N ASN A 20 13.24 -15.42 -1.39
CA ASN A 20 13.70 -15.10 -0.04
C ASN A 20 15.12 -14.50 -0.01
N ASP A 21 15.70 -14.25 -1.18
CA ASP A 21 17.00 -13.56 -1.30
C ASP A 21 16.81 -12.05 -1.31
N CYS A 22 17.74 -11.34 -0.72
CA CYS A 22 17.75 -9.88 -0.71
C CYS A 22 19.20 -9.39 -0.73
N ASN A 23 19.48 -8.43 -1.59
CA ASN A 23 20.80 -7.81 -1.68
C ASN A 23 21.09 -6.81 -0.54
N LEU A 24 20.13 -6.59 0.40
CA LEU A 24 20.30 -5.80 1.61
C LEU A 24 20.07 -6.64 2.88
N ALA A 25 20.62 -6.17 4.01
CA ALA A 25 20.45 -6.75 5.34
C ALA A 25 19.99 -5.66 6.33
N CYS A 26 18.77 -5.16 6.12
CA CYS A 26 18.20 -4.09 6.94
C CYS A 26 18.08 -4.53 8.39
N SER A 27 18.42 -3.63 9.35
CA SER A 27 18.52 -4.00 10.79
C SER A 27 17.18 -4.36 11.46
N TYR A 28 16.06 -3.91 10.90
CA TYR A 28 14.70 -4.19 11.37
C TYR A 28 13.92 -5.09 10.40
N CYS A 29 14.62 -5.84 9.54
CA CYS A 29 13.95 -6.71 8.58
C CYS A 29 13.19 -7.81 9.31
N PHE A 30 11.90 -7.98 9.01
CA PHE A 30 11.09 -9.07 9.58
C PHE A 30 11.50 -10.44 9.03
N GLU A 31 12.14 -10.48 7.85
CA GLU A 31 12.65 -11.72 7.27
C GLU A 31 13.90 -12.19 8.02
N SER A 32 13.70 -13.07 9.01
CA SER A 32 14.78 -13.61 9.84
C SER A 32 15.62 -14.64 9.10
N ASN A 33 15.00 -15.43 8.19
CA ASN A 33 15.63 -16.52 7.44
C ASN A 33 15.73 -16.23 5.95
N LYS A 34 16.68 -15.34 5.58
CA LYS A 34 16.99 -15.11 4.18
C LYS A 34 17.70 -16.30 3.57
N GLY A 35 17.31 -16.67 2.35
CA GLY A 35 17.89 -17.77 1.58
C GLY A 35 18.31 -17.31 0.18
N LYS A 36 18.36 -18.27 -0.73
CA LYS A 36 18.63 -18.04 -2.17
C LYS A 36 17.68 -18.87 -3.04
N ASP A 37 16.44 -18.96 -2.59
CA ASP A 37 15.40 -19.64 -3.34
C ASP A 37 14.66 -18.61 -4.20
N TYR A 38 14.30 -18.99 -5.40
CA TYR A 38 13.63 -18.14 -6.39
C TYR A 38 12.41 -18.86 -6.95
N MET A 39 11.30 -18.15 -7.06
CA MET A 39 10.09 -18.66 -7.71
C MET A 39 10.37 -18.90 -9.20
N PRO A 40 10.19 -20.12 -9.73
CA PRO A 40 10.29 -20.36 -11.16
C PRO A 40 9.21 -19.57 -11.92
N LYS A 41 9.55 -19.08 -13.11
CA LYS A 41 8.60 -18.30 -13.95
C LYS A 41 7.35 -19.12 -14.32
N GLU A 42 7.50 -20.43 -14.56
CA GLU A 42 6.37 -21.33 -14.86
C GLU A 42 5.38 -21.37 -13.70
N MET A 43 5.89 -21.43 -12.44
CA MET A 43 5.05 -21.41 -11.24
C MET A 43 4.30 -20.07 -11.12
N ALA A 44 4.99 -18.93 -11.32
CA ALA A 44 4.36 -17.62 -11.25
C ALA A 44 3.23 -17.47 -12.29
N LEU A 45 3.47 -17.96 -13.51
CA LEU A 45 2.47 -17.97 -14.59
C LEU A 45 1.29 -18.90 -14.28
N ASP A 46 1.55 -20.08 -13.69
CA ASP A 46 0.48 -21.02 -13.31
C ASP A 46 -0.40 -20.41 -12.22
N ILE A 47 0.19 -19.77 -11.21
CA ILE A 47 -0.52 -19.05 -10.13
C ILE A 47 -1.38 -17.93 -10.73
N LEU A 48 -0.80 -17.09 -11.60
CA LEU A 48 -1.52 -16.01 -12.27
C LEU A 48 -2.72 -16.53 -13.05
N LYS A 49 -2.52 -17.54 -13.91
CA LYS A 49 -3.59 -18.13 -14.72
C LYS A 49 -4.70 -18.73 -13.86
N ALA A 50 -4.34 -19.51 -12.84
CA ALA A 50 -5.31 -20.16 -11.97
C ALA A 50 -6.15 -19.15 -11.19
N THR A 51 -5.51 -18.08 -10.65
CA THR A 51 -6.20 -17.08 -9.86
C THR A 51 -7.02 -16.12 -10.74
N TYR A 52 -6.49 -15.69 -11.88
CA TYR A 52 -7.20 -14.79 -12.79
C TYR A 52 -8.46 -15.42 -13.37
N ASN A 53 -8.45 -16.72 -13.66
CA ASN A 53 -9.60 -17.44 -14.22
C ASN A 53 -10.80 -17.53 -13.25
N VAL A 54 -10.59 -17.33 -11.95
CA VAL A 54 -11.65 -17.40 -10.92
C VAL A 54 -11.93 -16.05 -10.27
N VAL A 55 -11.30 -14.97 -10.75
CA VAL A 55 -11.60 -13.61 -10.29
C VAL A 55 -13.06 -13.27 -10.56
N ASP A 56 -13.69 -12.63 -9.61
CA ASP A 56 -14.99 -12.02 -9.80
C ASP A 56 -14.84 -10.69 -10.54
N PRO A 57 -15.25 -10.57 -11.80
CA PRO A 57 -15.12 -9.32 -12.56
C PRO A 57 -15.86 -8.14 -11.91
N MET A 58 -16.83 -8.45 -11.02
CA MET A 58 -17.62 -7.45 -10.29
C MET A 58 -17.00 -7.04 -8.95
N ALA A 59 -15.95 -7.75 -8.50
CA ALA A 59 -15.32 -7.49 -7.20
C ALA A 59 -14.25 -6.36 -7.24
N GLY A 60 -14.08 -5.71 -8.40
CA GLY A 60 -13.07 -4.67 -8.60
C GLY A 60 -11.82 -5.17 -9.35
N ILE A 61 -10.74 -4.40 -9.30
CA ILE A 61 -9.50 -4.72 -10.00
C ILE A 61 -8.73 -5.78 -9.23
N PHE A 62 -8.45 -6.91 -9.90
CA PHE A 62 -7.56 -7.93 -9.38
C PHE A 62 -6.13 -7.37 -9.26
N THR A 63 -5.54 -7.52 -8.08
CA THR A 63 -4.20 -7.00 -7.79
C THR A 63 -3.19 -8.13 -7.64
N LEU A 64 -2.07 -8.00 -8.32
CA LEU A 64 -0.91 -8.89 -8.21
C LEU A 64 0.26 -8.14 -7.56
N ASN A 65 0.61 -8.54 -6.35
CA ASN A 65 1.69 -7.93 -5.59
C ASN A 65 2.98 -8.74 -5.78
N MET A 66 4.00 -8.14 -6.37
CA MET A 66 5.34 -8.70 -6.45
C MET A 66 6.11 -8.34 -5.19
N PHE A 67 6.50 -9.34 -4.42
CA PHE A 67 7.09 -9.20 -3.11
C PHE A 67 8.19 -10.23 -2.86
N GLY A 68 8.73 -10.29 -1.63
CA GLY A 68 9.77 -11.23 -1.18
C GLY A 68 10.90 -10.49 -0.50
N GLY A 69 12.09 -11.07 -0.43
CA GLY A 69 13.29 -10.39 0.06
C GLY A 69 13.57 -9.13 -0.76
N GLU A 70 13.96 -9.30 -2.02
CA GLU A 70 13.96 -8.24 -3.02
C GLU A 70 13.43 -8.80 -4.36
N PRO A 71 12.23 -8.46 -4.78
CA PRO A 71 11.61 -9.05 -5.97
C PRO A 71 12.38 -8.78 -7.27
N LEU A 72 13.11 -7.67 -7.36
CA LEU A 72 13.91 -7.36 -8.55
C LEU A 72 15.13 -8.27 -8.70
N MET A 73 15.51 -9.06 -7.71
CA MET A 73 16.52 -10.12 -7.85
C MET A 73 16.01 -11.29 -8.69
N ASN A 74 14.69 -11.49 -8.76
CA ASN A 74 14.06 -12.48 -9.65
C ASN A 74 13.40 -11.80 -10.86
N TRP A 75 14.15 -10.94 -11.52
CA TRP A 75 13.64 -10.14 -12.63
C TRP A 75 13.11 -10.99 -13.78
N ASP A 76 13.71 -12.11 -14.09
CA ASP A 76 13.26 -12.99 -15.18
C ASP A 76 11.84 -13.49 -14.96
N THR A 77 11.48 -13.83 -13.71
CA THR A 77 10.12 -14.26 -13.35
C THR A 77 9.17 -13.05 -13.33
N PHE A 78 9.59 -11.93 -12.76
CA PHE A 78 8.81 -10.69 -12.75
C PHE A 78 8.44 -10.26 -14.18
N LYS A 79 9.45 -10.21 -15.05
CA LYS A 79 9.31 -9.87 -16.47
C LYS A 79 8.36 -10.83 -17.19
N ALA A 80 8.51 -12.16 -17.00
CA ALA A 80 7.64 -13.15 -17.63
C ALA A 80 6.16 -12.95 -17.26
N VAL A 81 5.87 -12.54 -16.02
CA VAL A 81 4.51 -12.20 -15.59
C VAL A 81 4.03 -10.93 -16.30
N CYS A 82 4.85 -9.90 -16.40
CA CYS A 82 4.51 -8.67 -17.13
C CYS A 82 4.24 -8.93 -18.60
N ASP A 83 5.13 -9.70 -19.27
CA ASP A 83 4.98 -10.10 -20.66
C ASP A 83 3.65 -10.83 -20.88
N TYR A 84 3.33 -11.78 -20.01
CA TYR A 84 2.07 -12.53 -20.10
C TYR A 84 0.84 -11.63 -19.94
N VAL A 85 0.90 -10.65 -19.05
CA VAL A 85 -0.18 -9.68 -18.83
C VAL A 85 -0.38 -8.80 -20.08
N LEU A 86 0.70 -8.33 -20.68
CA LEU A 86 0.67 -7.50 -21.90
C LEU A 86 0.15 -8.31 -23.09
N GLU A 87 0.73 -9.49 -23.37
CA GLU A 87 0.38 -10.36 -24.49
C GLU A 87 -1.09 -10.79 -24.46
N ASN A 88 -1.66 -11.01 -23.28
CA ASN A 88 -3.04 -11.45 -23.11
C ASN A 88 -4.00 -10.32 -22.74
N ASN A 89 -3.53 -9.06 -22.72
CA ASN A 89 -4.32 -7.87 -22.37
C ASN A 89 -5.15 -8.07 -21.08
N LEU A 90 -4.52 -8.63 -20.04
CA LEU A 90 -5.22 -8.93 -18.79
C LEU A 90 -5.53 -7.63 -18.04
N LYS A 91 -6.74 -7.52 -17.49
CA LYS A 91 -7.18 -6.38 -16.68
C LYS A 91 -6.80 -6.59 -15.21
N ILE A 92 -5.54 -6.44 -14.91
CA ILE A 92 -4.97 -6.60 -13.56
C ILE A 92 -4.12 -5.39 -13.21
N ARG A 93 -3.94 -5.18 -11.92
CA ARG A 93 -3.00 -4.21 -11.37
C ARG A 93 -1.79 -4.96 -10.80
N ILE A 94 -0.63 -4.76 -11.38
CA ILE A 94 0.63 -5.23 -10.78
C ILE A 94 1.13 -4.15 -9.83
N THR A 95 1.61 -4.53 -8.65
CA THR A 95 2.33 -3.67 -7.71
C THR A 95 3.62 -4.34 -7.27
N ALA A 96 4.62 -3.58 -6.83
CA ALA A 96 5.85 -4.14 -6.30
C ALA A 96 6.31 -3.41 -5.05
N THR A 97 6.86 -4.15 -4.08
CA THR A 97 7.60 -3.58 -2.94
C THR A 97 9.07 -3.89 -3.13
N THR A 98 9.90 -2.86 -3.20
CA THR A 98 11.32 -3.02 -3.53
C THR A 98 12.20 -2.02 -2.79
N ASN A 99 13.45 -2.40 -2.54
CA ASN A 99 14.48 -1.46 -2.07
C ASN A 99 15.02 -0.59 -3.22
N LEU A 100 14.58 -0.82 -4.45
CA LEU A 100 14.87 -0.06 -5.67
C LEU A 100 16.36 0.00 -6.07
N THR A 101 17.29 -0.64 -5.38
CA THR A 101 18.73 -0.55 -5.68
C THR A 101 19.10 -1.19 -7.01
N LEU A 102 18.30 -2.16 -7.49
CA LEU A 102 18.57 -2.95 -8.70
C LEU A 102 17.85 -2.40 -9.94
N LEU A 103 17.18 -1.26 -9.85
CA LEU A 103 16.39 -0.69 -10.94
C LEU A 103 17.25 -0.44 -12.19
N THR A 104 16.81 -0.98 -13.34
CA THR A 104 17.40 -0.79 -14.67
C THR A 104 16.45 -0.02 -15.58
N ASN A 105 16.94 0.45 -16.73
CA ASN A 105 16.10 1.12 -17.73
C ASN A 105 15.01 0.17 -18.29
N GLU A 106 15.33 -1.10 -18.51
CA GLU A 106 14.35 -2.11 -18.93
C GLU A 106 13.20 -2.23 -17.89
N MET A 107 13.53 -2.29 -16.60
CA MET A 107 12.51 -2.33 -15.53
C MET A 107 11.64 -1.07 -15.53
N ILE A 108 12.23 0.10 -15.77
CA ILE A 108 11.47 1.36 -15.88
C ILE A 108 10.50 1.32 -17.05
N ASP A 109 10.89 0.73 -18.18
CA ASP A 109 10.02 0.60 -19.36
C ASP A 109 8.77 -0.25 -19.04
N TYR A 110 8.92 -1.37 -18.30
CA TYR A 110 7.78 -2.17 -17.84
C TYR A 110 6.92 -1.46 -16.78
N ILE A 111 7.55 -0.70 -15.88
CA ILE A 111 6.85 0.13 -14.90
C ILE A 111 5.97 1.16 -15.59
N ASP A 112 6.46 1.80 -16.62
CA ASP A 112 5.73 2.78 -17.44
C ASP A 112 4.59 2.11 -18.22
N GLU A 113 4.90 1.07 -19.00
CA GLU A 113 3.96 0.35 -19.87
C GLU A 113 2.73 -0.17 -19.10
N LEU A 114 2.97 -0.79 -17.95
CA LEU A 114 1.92 -1.38 -17.11
C LEU A 114 1.45 -0.45 -16.00
N SER A 115 2.00 0.76 -15.89
CA SER A 115 1.72 1.71 -14.81
C SER A 115 1.82 1.04 -13.42
N ILE A 116 2.94 0.38 -13.14
CA ILE A 116 3.14 -0.41 -11.91
C ILE A 116 3.42 0.51 -10.73
N PRO A 117 2.51 0.61 -9.72
CA PRO A 117 2.81 1.29 -8.47
C PRO A 117 3.91 0.57 -7.70
N ILE A 118 4.87 1.34 -7.20
CA ILE A 118 6.05 0.82 -6.51
C ILE A 118 6.09 1.36 -5.09
N LEU A 119 6.08 0.45 -4.12
CA LEU A 119 6.40 0.78 -2.73
C LEU A 119 7.92 0.75 -2.58
N VAL A 120 8.51 1.94 -2.54
CA VAL A 120 9.96 2.09 -2.40
C VAL A 120 10.34 2.13 -0.93
N SER A 121 11.22 1.22 -0.53
CA SER A 121 11.76 1.16 0.82
C SER A 121 12.78 2.29 1.04
N VAL A 122 12.35 3.44 1.58
CA VAL A 122 13.19 4.60 1.85
C VAL A 122 12.82 5.26 3.17
N ASP A 123 13.78 5.42 4.10
CA ASP A 123 13.49 5.88 5.45
C ASP A 123 13.69 7.39 5.65
N GLY A 124 13.99 8.14 4.59
CA GLY A 124 14.16 9.59 4.64
C GLY A 124 15.58 10.03 4.36
N ILE A 125 16.11 10.96 5.17
CA ILE A 125 17.46 11.52 4.97
C ILE A 125 18.56 10.45 5.03
N LYS A 126 19.72 10.76 4.46
CA LYS A 126 20.82 9.80 4.28
C LYS A 126 21.25 9.14 5.60
N GLU A 127 21.41 9.94 6.65
CA GLU A 127 21.84 9.46 7.97
C GLU A 127 20.87 8.43 8.56
N VAL A 128 19.57 8.62 8.35
CA VAL A 128 18.52 7.70 8.80
C VAL A 128 18.49 6.44 7.95
N HIS A 129 18.46 6.60 6.64
CA HIS A 129 18.37 5.48 5.71
C HIS A 129 19.60 4.57 5.78
N ASP A 130 20.78 5.15 5.72
CA ASP A 130 22.04 4.37 5.69
C ASP A 130 22.30 3.64 7.00
N LYS A 131 21.81 4.16 8.13
CA LYS A 131 21.92 3.52 9.44
C LYS A 131 21.26 2.13 9.47
N HIS A 132 20.12 1.99 8.79
CA HIS A 132 19.30 0.78 8.87
C HIS A 132 19.29 -0.04 7.58
N ARG A 133 19.62 0.58 6.40
CA ARG A 133 19.48 -0.06 5.08
C ARG A 133 20.82 -0.16 4.31
N CYS A 134 21.87 -0.56 5.01
CA CYS A 134 23.16 -0.97 4.40
C CYS A 134 23.79 0.10 3.50
N ASN A 135 23.75 1.39 3.88
CA ASN A 135 24.31 2.50 3.10
C ASN A 135 23.80 2.57 1.64
N SER A 136 22.51 2.25 1.43
CA SER A 136 21.94 2.21 0.09
C SER A 136 21.28 3.53 -0.37
N PHE A 137 21.29 4.58 0.45
CA PHE A 137 20.58 5.83 0.20
C PHE A 137 20.87 6.43 -1.16
N ASP A 138 22.15 6.64 -1.51
CA ASP A 138 22.53 7.33 -2.74
C ASP A 138 21.99 6.58 -3.96
N LYS A 139 22.03 5.24 -3.94
CA LYS A 139 21.51 4.40 -5.03
C LYS A 139 20.00 4.43 -5.14
N VAL A 140 19.30 4.39 -4.02
CA VAL A 140 17.83 4.48 -3.98
C VAL A 140 17.37 5.83 -4.53
N ILE A 141 17.96 6.93 -4.05
CA ILE A 141 17.60 8.28 -4.51
C ILE A 141 17.95 8.50 -5.99
N GLU A 142 19.10 8.00 -6.46
CA GLU A 142 19.45 8.02 -7.89
C GLU A 142 18.34 7.35 -8.73
N ASN A 143 17.90 6.16 -8.31
CA ASN A 143 16.89 5.39 -9.04
C ASN A 143 15.48 6.01 -8.91
N MET A 144 15.12 6.58 -7.76
CA MET A 144 13.88 7.36 -7.63
C MET A 144 13.87 8.55 -8.59
N LYS A 145 14.98 9.27 -8.70
CA LYS A 145 15.11 10.39 -9.66
C LYS A 145 14.93 9.95 -11.10
N LYS A 146 15.45 8.79 -11.51
CA LYS A 146 15.24 8.25 -12.87
C LYS A 146 13.75 8.05 -13.18
N LEU A 147 12.96 7.60 -12.20
CA LEU A 147 11.51 7.48 -12.36
C LEU A 147 10.84 8.86 -12.44
N ILE A 148 11.23 9.79 -11.57
CA ILE A 148 10.71 11.16 -11.56
C ILE A 148 11.03 11.88 -12.88
N ASP A 149 12.26 11.78 -13.38
CA ASP A 149 12.71 12.40 -14.64
C ASP A 149 11.97 11.84 -15.87
N ARG A 150 11.34 10.67 -15.75
CA ARG A 150 10.48 10.06 -16.76
C ARG A 150 8.97 10.31 -16.50
N ASP A 151 8.64 11.24 -15.64
CA ASP A 151 7.26 11.56 -15.24
C ASP A 151 6.53 10.38 -14.53
N LEU A 152 7.28 9.42 -13.95
CA LEU A 152 6.72 8.24 -13.25
C LEU A 152 6.72 8.40 -11.71
N GLY A 153 7.05 9.57 -11.21
CA GLY A 153 7.09 9.86 -9.77
C GLY A 153 5.76 9.59 -9.04
N TYR A 154 4.64 9.69 -9.74
CA TYR A 154 3.31 9.39 -9.21
C TYR A 154 3.10 7.90 -8.87
N LEU A 155 3.86 7.00 -9.47
CA LEU A 155 3.84 5.56 -9.17
C LEU A 155 4.62 5.22 -7.89
N ILE A 156 5.40 6.16 -7.36
CA ILE A 156 6.21 5.93 -6.17
C ILE A 156 5.38 6.16 -4.91
N GLU A 157 5.33 5.14 -4.06
CA GLU A 157 4.98 5.27 -2.65
C GLU A 157 6.23 5.08 -1.80
N ALA A 158 6.63 6.11 -1.06
CA ALA A 158 7.74 5.99 -0.10
C ALA A 158 7.27 5.23 1.14
N ARG A 159 7.81 4.02 1.34
CA ARG A 159 7.59 3.21 2.53
C ARG A 159 8.72 3.46 3.51
N MET A 160 8.45 4.29 4.49
CA MET A 160 9.40 4.75 5.49
C MET A 160 9.17 4.00 6.80
N THR A 161 10.20 3.31 7.29
CA THR A 161 10.19 2.69 8.63
C THR A 161 10.81 3.68 9.60
N VAL A 162 10.06 4.03 10.66
CA VAL A 162 10.53 4.92 11.72
C VAL A 162 10.96 4.08 12.92
N ALA A 163 12.26 4.04 13.20
CA ALA A 163 12.81 3.37 14.38
C ALA A 163 12.93 4.34 15.55
N PRO A 164 12.98 3.85 16.82
CA PRO A 164 13.07 4.70 18.01
C PRO A 164 14.24 5.68 17.95
N ASP A 165 15.40 5.21 17.53
CA ASP A 165 16.66 5.98 17.45
C ASP A 165 16.73 6.98 16.29
N THR A 166 15.74 6.93 15.38
CA THR A 166 15.62 7.84 14.21
C THR A 166 14.37 8.69 14.26
N ALA A 167 13.48 8.50 15.23
CA ALA A 167 12.23 9.25 15.39
C ALA A 167 12.42 10.78 15.39
N LYS A 168 13.51 11.25 16.00
CA LYS A 168 13.89 12.68 16.06
C LYS A 168 14.19 13.33 14.69
N TYR A 169 14.37 12.53 13.64
CA TYR A 169 14.63 13.01 12.28
C TYR A 169 13.43 12.78 11.34
N MET A 170 12.27 12.39 11.88
CA MET A 170 11.13 11.99 11.08
C MET A 170 10.59 13.15 10.22
N TYR A 171 10.54 14.37 10.78
CA TYR A 171 10.10 15.57 10.03
C TYR A 171 11.02 15.87 8.85
N GLU A 172 12.33 15.95 9.08
CA GLU A 172 13.32 16.22 8.04
C GLU A 172 13.28 15.15 6.94
N SER A 173 13.04 13.92 7.34
CA SER A 173 12.95 12.77 6.43
C SER A 173 11.69 12.84 5.55
N VAL A 174 10.52 13.11 6.13
CA VAL A 174 9.27 13.30 5.37
C VAL A 174 9.38 14.53 4.47
N LYS A 175 9.91 15.63 5.00
CA LYS A 175 10.10 16.87 4.23
C LYS A 175 11.02 16.64 3.02
N MET A 176 12.13 15.92 3.20
CA MET A 176 13.05 15.58 2.09
C MET A 176 12.34 14.80 0.99
N LEU A 177 11.48 13.84 1.33
CA LEU A 177 10.70 13.08 0.35
C LEU A 177 9.66 13.96 -0.37
N VAL A 178 9.00 14.86 0.35
CA VAL A 178 8.08 15.85 -0.24
C VAL A 178 8.84 16.77 -1.20
N ASP A 179 10.00 17.30 -0.79
CA ASP A 179 10.85 18.18 -1.61
C ASP A 179 11.41 17.45 -2.85
N LEU A 180 11.67 16.15 -2.74
CA LEU A 180 12.08 15.30 -3.87
C LEU A 180 10.96 15.12 -4.93
N GLY A 181 9.73 15.43 -4.59
CA GLY A 181 8.59 15.29 -5.51
C GLY A 181 7.70 14.07 -5.21
N ILE A 182 7.92 13.36 -4.11
CA ILE A 182 7.10 12.19 -3.75
C ILE A 182 5.76 12.65 -3.19
N ASN A 183 4.69 12.09 -3.73
CA ASN A 183 3.33 12.43 -3.36
C ASN A 183 2.73 11.47 -2.31
N ASN A 184 3.17 10.21 -2.27
CA ASN A 184 2.63 9.21 -1.37
C ASN A 184 3.70 8.76 -0.37
N ILE A 185 3.49 9.05 0.91
CA ILE A 185 4.44 8.75 1.98
C ILE A 185 3.76 7.97 3.09
N ALA A 186 4.27 6.78 3.36
CA ALA A 186 3.81 5.92 4.44
C ALA A 186 4.91 5.80 5.50
N ASN A 187 4.94 6.74 6.45
CA ASN A 187 5.84 6.75 7.60
C ASN A 187 5.26 5.89 8.72
N VAL A 188 5.75 4.66 8.85
CA VAL A 188 5.22 3.67 9.80
C VAL A 188 6.25 3.38 10.88
N PRO A 189 5.90 3.56 12.18
CA PRO A 189 6.80 3.21 13.25
C PRO A 189 6.94 1.69 13.37
N ALA A 190 8.17 1.23 13.63
CA ALA A 190 8.48 -0.16 13.94
C ALA A 190 8.00 -0.44 15.37
N SER A 191 6.78 -0.95 15.51
CA SER A 191 6.09 -1.13 16.79
C SER A 191 6.62 -2.32 17.60
N ASP A 192 7.42 -3.16 16.99
CA ASP A 192 8.11 -4.31 17.59
C ASP A 192 9.45 -3.94 18.24
N LEU A 193 9.96 -2.73 18.02
CA LEU A 193 11.16 -2.22 18.67
C LEU A 193 10.86 -1.57 20.03
N ASP A 194 11.90 -1.39 20.84
CA ASP A 194 11.80 -0.82 22.17
C ASP A 194 11.76 0.72 22.12
N TRP A 195 10.57 1.28 22.31
CA TRP A 195 10.32 2.72 22.39
C TRP A 195 10.37 3.21 23.83
N ASP A 196 11.35 4.03 24.14
CA ASP A 196 11.44 4.72 25.44
C ASP A 196 10.68 6.05 25.45
N ALA A 197 10.66 6.72 26.61
CA ALA A 197 9.94 7.98 26.76
C ALA A 197 10.47 9.08 25.84
N GLN A 198 11.79 9.12 25.58
CA GLN A 198 12.40 10.14 24.72
C GLN A 198 12.04 9.89 23.24
N SER A 199 12.15 8.68 22.75
CA SER A 199 11.82 8.34 21.38
C SER A 199 10.32 8.53 21.07
N ILE A 200 9.45 8.28 22.05
CA ILE A 200 8.00 8.60 21.93
C ILE A 200 7.80 10.13 21.87
N GLN A 201 8.52 10.91 22.70
CA GLN A 201 8.42 12.37 22.64
C GLN A 201 8.96 12.89 21.32
N ASP A 202 10.12 12.40 20.84
CA ASP A 202 10.68 12.75 19.55
C ASP A 202 9.69 12.44 18.39
N TYR A 203 9.00 11.29 18.47
CA TYR A 203 7.95 10.92 17.51
C TYR A 203 6.80 11.93 17.52
N LYS A 204 6.31 12.33 18.71
CA LYS A 204 5.23 13.32 18.85
C LYS A 204 5.62 14.66 18.28
N ASP A 205 6.75 15.21 18.71
CA ASP A 205 7.24 16.55 18.33
C ASP A 205 7.46 16.65 16.81
N ASN A 206 7.96 15.58 16.21
CA ASN A 206 8.18 15.53 14.76
C ASN A 206 6.88 15.33 13.98
N TYR A 207 5.93 14.56 14.55
CA TYR A 207 4.64 14.37 13.89
C TYR A 207 3.83 15.68 13.85
N GLU A 208 3.88 16.50 14.92
CA GLU A 208 3.26 17.83 14.94
C GLU A 208 3.83 18.73 13.83
N LYS A 209 5.15 18.77 13.67
CA LYS A 209 5.79 19.53 12.55
C LYS A 209 5.37 18.99 11.17
N ILE A 210 5.21 17.69 11.03
CA ILE A 210 4.72 17.06 9.79
C ILE A 210 3.29 17.51 9.51
N LEU A 211 2.42 17.55 10.51
CA LEU A 211 1.04 17.98 10.35
C LEU A 211 0.93 19.47 10.02
N ASP A 212 1.73 20.33 10.66
CA ASP A 212 1.78 21.75 10.30
C ASP A 212 2.19 21.93 8.83
N MET A 213 3.27 21.28 8.40
CA MET A 213 3.69 21.29 6.99
C MET A 213 2.60 20.74 6.06
N TYR A 214 1.92 19.66 6.44
CA TYR A 214 0.89 19.04 5.63
C TYR A 214 -0.34 19.95 5.47
N ILE A 215 -0.76 20.61 6.53
CA ILE A 215 -1.84 21.60 6.51
C ILE A 215 -1.47 22.80 5.62
N ASP A 216 -0.24 23.30 5.71
CA ASP A 216 0.24 24.38 4.84
C ASP A 216 0.19 23.96 3.37
N ILE A 217 0.60 22.74 3.05
CA ILE A 217 0.53 22.17 1.69
C ILE A 217 -0.93 22.06 1.21
N LEU A 218 -1.84 21.59 2.08
CA LEU A 218 -3.26 21.45 1.74
C LEU A 218 -3.94 22.81 1.52
N ASN A 219 -3.51 23.85 2.23
CA ASN A 219 -4.06 25.20 2.12
C ASN A 219 -3.43 26.04 1.00
N ASP A 220 -2.32 25.59 0.43
CA ASP A 220 -1.67 26.28 -0.69
C ASP A 220 -2.45 26.05 -1.98
N GLU A 221 -3.23 27.07 -2.40
CA GLU A 221 -4.01 27.03 -3.64
C GLU A 221 -3.15 26.94 -4.91
N THR A 222 -1.87 27.28 -4.82
CA THR A 222 -0.91 27.19 -5.94
C THR A 222 -0.33 25.78 -6.08
N ASN A 223 -0.40 24.97 -5.02
CA ASN A 223 0.09 23.59 -5.00
C ASN A 223 -0.87 22.65 -5.73
N LYS A 224 -0.49 22.23 -6.91
CA LYS A 224 -1.25 21.25 -7.72
C LYS A 224 -0.99 19.80 -7.34
N ARG A 225 -0.01 19.53 -6.44
CA ARG A 225 0.35 18.17 -6.04
C ARG A 225 -0.65 17.63 -5.01
N ASN A 226 -1.06 16.38 -5.18
CA ASN A 226 -1.86 15.66 -4.19
C ASN A 226 -0.95 14.84 -3.28
N ILE A 227 -0.47 15.46 -2.21
CA ILE A 227 0.35 14.78 -1.22
C ILE A 227 -0.54 14.01 -0.27
N SER A 228 -0.22 12.74 -0.04
CA SER A 228 -0.89 11.82 0.88
C SER A 228 0.09 11.35 1.94
N LEU A 229 -0.28 11.56 3.20
CA LEU A 229 0.38 10.97 4.35
C LEU A 229 -0.48 9.81 4.84
N TYR A 230 -0.12 8.60 4.47
CA TYR A 230 -0.94 7.39 4.65
C TYR A 230 -1.55 7.24 6.05
N LYS A 231 -0.77 7.45 7.12
CA LYS A 231 -1.28 7.32 8.48
C LYS A 231 -2.28 8.40 8.85
N VAL A 232 -2.07 9.62 8.40
CA VAL A 232 -2.99 10.75 8.65
C VAL A 232 -4.31 10.52 7.94
N ASP A 233 -4.23 10.18 6.65
CA ASP A 233 -5.41 9.90 5.83
C ASP A 233 -6.20 8.72 6.39
N GLN A 234 -5.51 7.67 6.84
CA GLN A 234 -6.14 6.53 7.50
C GLN A 234 -6.86 6.93 8.80
N ALA A 235 -6.23 7.75 9.63
CA ALA A 235 -6.82 8.21 10.89
C ALA A 235 -8.07 9.06 10.65
N LEU A 236 -8.04 9.96 9.68
CA LEU A 236 -9.18 10.80 9.32
C LEU A 236 -10.34 9.95 8.77
N ASN A 237 -10.05 8.97 7.91
CA ASN A 237 -11.06 8.03 7.41
C ASN A 237 -11.73 7.25 8.55
N LEU A 238 -10.95 6.73 9.49
CA LEU A 238 -11.47 5.98 10.63
C LEU A 238 -12.23 6.86 11.62
N ALA A 239 -11.91 8.15 11.72
CA ALA A 239 -12.67 9.10 12.51
C ALA A 239 -14.05 9.40 11.91
N LEU A 240 -14.16 9.35 10.57
CA LEU A 240 -15.42 9.54 9.84
C LEU A 240 -16.27 8.26 9.80
N GLU A 241 -15.62 7.10 9.69
CA GLU A 241 -16.26 5.79 9.69
C GLU A 241 -15.63 4.90 10.76
N PRO A 242 -16.17 4.87 11.99
CA PRO A 242 -15.64 4.07 13.07
C PRO A 242 -15.49 2.60 12.69
N ILE A 243 -14.44 1.98 13.20
CA ILE A 243 -14.17 0.56 12.97
C ILE A 243 -15.38 -0.25 13.42
N LYS A 244 -15.91 -1.08 12.52
CA LYS A 244 -16.91 -2.09 12.87
C LYS A 244 -16.17 -3.21 13.64
N GLU A 245 -16.83 -3.71 14.69
CA GLU A 245 -16.44 -5.00 15.27
C GLU A 245 -16.29 -5.99 14.13
N ASP A 246 -15.32 -6.88 14.15
CA ASP A 246 -15.01 -7.86 13.09
C ASP A 246 -14.04 -7.41 11.97
N THR A 247 -13.24 -6.38 12.15
CA THR A 247 -12.18 -6.04 11.18
C THR A 247 -10.80 -6.39 11.72
N SER A 248 -9.98 -7.11 10.94
CA SER A 248 -8.55 -7.26 11.21
C SER A 248 -7.79 -6.00 10.77
N MET A 249 -6.56 -5.81 11.30
CA MET A 249 -5.69 -4.71 10.88
C MET A 249 -5.31 -4.80 9.40
N CYS A 250 -5.17 -6.01 8.90
CA CYS A 250 -4.83 -6.34 7.52
C CYS A 250 -5.70 -7.49 7.01
N ASN A 251 -5.49 -7.91 5.78
CA ASN A 251 -6.24 -9.02 5.18
C ASN A 251 -5.70 -10.42 5.53
N ILE A 252 -5.00 -10.55 6.66
CA ILE A 252 -4.43 -11.84 7.09
C ILE A 252 -5.49 -12.94 7.16
N GLY A 253 -5.21 -14.08 6.54
CA GLY A 253 -6.14 -15.22 6.48
C GLY A 253 -7.40 -15.00 5.63
N ASN A 254 -7.56 -13.85 4.98
CA ASN A 254 -8.72 -13.58 4.13
C ASN A 254 -8.65 -14.44 2.84
N PRO A 255 -9.70 -15.24 2.53
CA PRO A 255 -9.71 -16.08 1.33
C PRO A 255 -9.68 -15.28 0.00
N ARG A 256 -9.86 -13.97 0.06
CA ARG A 256 -9.73 -13.09 -1.12
C ARG A 256 -8.28 -12.60 -1.35
N TRP A 257 -7.38 -12.87 -0.43
CA TRP A 257 -5.96 -12.54 -0.55
C TRP A 257 -5.10 -13.78 -0.45
N VAL A 258 -4.53 -14.20 -1.56
CA VAL A 258 -3.68 -15.39 -1.67
C VAL A 258 -2.22 -14.97 -1.55
N ILE A 259 -1.45 -15.63 -0.71
CA ILE A 259 -0.02 -15.40 -0.55
C ILE A 259 0.70 -16.69 -0.88
N VAL A 260 1.55 -16.65 -1.89
CA VAL A 260 2.29 -17.82 -2.37
C VAL A 260 3.78 -17.51 -2.36
N ASP A 261 4.57 -18.39 -1.74
CA ASP A 261 6.01 -18.26 -1.70
C ASP A 261 6.71 -18.93 -2.91
N TRP A 262 8.03 -18.82 -2.95
CA TRP A 262 8.91 -19.34 -4.01
C TRP A 262 8.91 -20.88 -4.16
N LYS A 263 8.29 -21.59 -3.22
CA LYS A 263 8.09 -23.05 -3.27
C LYS A 263 6.65 -23.44 -3.65
N GLY A 264 5.79 -22.45 -3.85
CA GLY A 264 4.38 -22.63 -4.06
C GLY A 264 3.59 -22.90 -2.78
N ASP A 265 4.21 -22.72 -1.61
CA ASP A 265 3.53 -22.83 -0.32
C ASP A 265 2.63 -21.61 -0.10
N ILE A 266 1.44 -21.86 0.47
CA ILE A 266 0.41 -20.85 0.68
C ILE A 266 0.36 -20.47 2.16
N TRP A 267 0.35 -19.17 2.42
CA TRP A 267 0.49 -18.60 3.75
C TRP A 267 -0.61 -17.58 4.06
N PRO A 268 -0.96 -17.38 5.35
CA PRO A 268 -1.92 -16.35 5.75
C PRO A 268 -1.35 -14.93 5.71
N CYS A 269 -0.02 -14.77 5.79
CA CYS A 269 0.70 -13.51 5.84
C CYS A 269 2.07 -13.64 5.15
N PRO A 270 2.58 -12.61 4.45
CA PRO A 270 3.89 -12.65 3.80
C PRO A 270 5.08 -12.78 4.77
N ASP A 271 4.88 -12.49 6.06
CA ASP A 271 5.95 -12.56 7.07
C ASP A 271 6.20 -14.00 7.58
N TYR A 272 5.28 -14.94 7.32
CA TYR A 272 5.36 -16.32 7.81
C TYR A 272 6.45 -17.19 7.13
N PRO A 273 6.67 -17.10 5.81
CA PRO A 273 7.61 -18.01 5.13
C PRO A 273 9.05 -17.94 5.63
N THR A 274 9.45 -16.83 6.22
CA THR A 274 10.83 -16.60 6.69
C THR A 274 10.97 -16.57 8.20
N THR A 275 9.91 -16.94 8.96
CA THR A 275 9.94 -16.99 10.43
C THR A 275 10.63 -18.24 10.94
N ASP A 276 11.28 -18.12 12.10
CA ASP A 276 11.79 -19.27 12.89
C ASP A 276 10.75 -19.82 13.88
N ASN A 277 9.59 -19.17 14.01
CA ASN A 277 8.56 -19.57 14.96
C ASN A 277 7.80 -20.79 14.43
N VAL A 278 7.95 -21.93 15.14
CA VAL A 278 7.37 -23.21 14.74
C VAL A 278 5.85 -23.21 14.65
N ASP A 279 5.17 -22.44 15.51
CA ASP A 279 3.71 -22.34 15.51
C ASP A 279 3.21 -21.56 14.30
N LEU A 280 3.93 -20.51 13.91
CA LEU A 280 3.63 -19.75 12.69
C LEU A 280 3.93 -20.58 11.45
N ILE A 281 5.04 -21.36 11.43
CA ILE A 281 5.34 -22.30 10.35
C ILE A 281 4.21 -23.35 10.24
N ALA A 282 3.66 -23.84 11.35
CA ALA A 282 2.51 -24.73 11.34
C ALA A 282 1.24 -24.08 10.78
N GLY A 283 1.20 -22.75 10.72
CA GLY A 283 0.14 -21.96 10.09
C GLY A 283 0.12 -21.99 8.55
N LYS A 284 1.07 -22.69 7.90
CA LYS A 284 1.04 -22.89 6.45
C LYS A 284 -0.32 -23.48 6.01
N ILE A 285 -0.98 -22.80 5.08
CA ILE A 285 -2.33 -23.17 4.62
C ILE A 285 -2.30 -24.36 3.69
N GLY A 286 -1.23 -24.50 2.90
CA GLY A 286 -1.10 -25.59 1.95
C GLY A 286 -0.03 -25.31 0.91
N ASN A 287 -0.19 -25.89 -0.28
CA ASN A 287 0.68 -25.64 -1.42
C ASN A 287 -0.16 -25.58 -2.70
N PHE A 288 0.20 -24.68 -3.59
CA PHE A 288 -0.53 -24.40 -4.82
C PHE A 288 -0.79 -25.67 -5.68
N TYR A 289 0.20 -26.56 -5.75
CA TYR A 289 0.10 -27.78 -6.55
C TYR A 289 -0.52 -28.98 -5.82
N THR A 290 -0.26 -29.13 -4.50
CA THR A 290 -0.64 -30.33 -3.75
C THR A 290 -1.93 -30.19 -2.96
N GLY A 291 -2.43 -28.95 -2.81
CA GLY A 291 -3.71 -28.69 -2.17
C GLY A 291 -3.64 -27.77 -0.94
N VAL A 292 -4.80 -27.35 -0.50
CA VAL A 292 -5.06 -26.35 0.53
C VAL A 292 -5.86 -26.95 1.67
N ASP A 293 -5.49 -26.66 2.90
CA ASP A 293 -6.25 -26.99 4.11
C ASP A 293 -7.26 -25.86 4.38
N GLU A 294 -8.53 -26.09 4.03
CA GLU A 294 -9.61 -25.11 4.16
C GLU A 294 -9.84 -24.67 5.60
N THR A 295 -9.50 -25.51 6.59
CA THR A 295 -9.70 -25.21 8.01
C THR A 295 -8.76 -24.11 8.51
N LYS A 296 -7.68 -23.83 7.77
CA LYS A 296 -6.69 -22.80 8.06
C LYS A 296 -6.97 -21.45 7.38
N VAL A 297 -7.98 -21.39 6.52
CA VAL A 297 -8.41 -20.16 5.83
C VAL A 297 -9.50 -19.50 6.65
N ASP A 298 -9.14 -18.93 7.79
CA ASP A 298 -10.07 -18.21 8.67
C ASP A 298 -9.38 -17.01 9.33
N PRO A 299 -9.82 -15.77 9.07
CA PRO A 299 -9.29 -14.58 9.69
C PRO A 299 -9.79 -14.36 11.14
N LYS A 300 -10.81 -15.09 11.61
CA LYS A 300 -11.46 -14.84 12.92
C LYS A 300 -10.50 -14.80 14.12
N PRO A 301 -9.51 -15.71 14.23
CA PRO A 301 -8.56 -15.65 15.34
C PRO A 301 -7.70 -14.37 15.35
N MET A 302 -7.68 -13.65 14.23
CA MET A 302 -6.83 -12.48 13.97
C MET A 302 -7.62 -11.17 13.96
N VAL A 303 -8.92 -11.25 14.22
CA VAL A 303 -9.81 -10.07 14.32
C VAL A 303 -9.48 -9.30 15.59
N ALA A 304 -9.51 -7.96 15.48
CA ALA A 304 -9.34 -7.07 16.62
C ALA A 304 -10.35 -7.40 17.72
N THR A 305 -9.87 -7.61 18.93
CA THR A 305 -10.73 -7.70 20.12
C THR A 305 -10.37 -6.57 21.08
N TYR A 306 -11.39 -5.99 21.70
CA TYR A 306 -11.24 -4.91 22.67
C TYR A 306 -11.54 -5.39 24.10
N GLU A 307 -11.45 -6.71 24.31
CA GLU A 307 -11.76 -7.36 25.59
C GLU A 307 -10.67 -7.18 26.65
N LEU A 308 -9.45 -6.82 26.22
CA LEU A 308 -8.35 -6.59 27.16
C LEU A 308 -8.67 -5.43 28.10
N GLU A 309 -8.29 -5.58 29.39
CA GLU A 309 -8.53 -4.54 30.41
C GLU A 309 -7.96 -3.18 29.99
N ARG A 310 -6.80 -3.17 29.34
CA ARG A 310 -6.16 -1.93 28.81
C ARG A 310 -6.90 -1.29 27.63
N CYS A 311 -7.84 -2.00 27.02
CA CYS A 311 -8.67 -1.47 25.94
C CYS A 311 -9.93 -0.76 26.44
N LYS A 312 -10.36 -1.08 27.68
CA LYS A 312 -11.53 -0.45 28.29
C LYS A 312 -11.28 1.03 28.51
N GLY A 313 -12.09 1.87 27.86
CA GLY A 313 -11.92 3.33 27.92
C GLY A 313 -10.68 3.88 27.22
N CYS A 314 -10.02 3.07 26.38
CA CYS A 314 -8.86 3.52 25.61
C CYS A 314 -9.29 4.55 24.55
N GLU A 315 -8.65 5.71 24.55
CA GLU A 315 -8.94 6.80 23.63
C GLU A 315 -8.61 6.51 22.16
N ALA A 316 -7.73 5.52 21.92
CA ALA A 316 -7.34 5.09 20.57
C ALA A 316 -8.30 4.06 19.97
N ILE A 317 -9.31 3.61 20.70
CA ILE A 317 -10.14 2.46 20.31
C ILE A 317 -10.85 2.66 18.97
N SER A 318 -11.25 3.90 18.67
CA SER A 318 -11.96 4.24 17.42
C SER A 318 -11.13 4.06 16.15
N ILE A 319 -9.80 4.10 16.26
CA ILE A 319 -8.88 3.95 15.12
C ILE A 319 -7.89 2.80 15.29
N CYS A 320 -7.92 2.12 16.44
CA CYS A 320 -7.05 0.98 16.74
C CYS A 320 -7.59 -0.30 16.12
N LYS A 321 -6.75 -1.05 15.42
CA LYS A 321 -7.06 -2.37 14.86
C LYS A 321 -6.27 -3.49 15.54
N SER A 322 -5.89 -3.33 16.79
CA SER A 322 -5.15 -4.32 17.61
C SER A 322 -3.77 -4.71 17.08
N GLY A 323 -3.13 -3.88 16.28
CA GLY A 323 -1.76 -4.10 15.82
C GLY A 323 -1.60 -5.17 14.73
N CYS A 324 -0.35 -5.49 14.42
CA CYS A 324 -0.02 -6.55 13.49
C CYS A 324 -0.20 -7.92 14.15
N PRO A 325 -1.07 -8.82 13.64
CA PRO A 325 -1.25 -10.14 14.22
C PRO A 325 0.04 -10.98 14.28
N TYR A 326 0.92 -10.85 13.30
CA TYR A 326 2.22 -11.52 13.31
C TYR A 326 3.10 -11.04 14.49
N GLU A 327 3.27 -9.72 14.63
CA GLU A 327 4.03 -9.14 15.75
C GLU A 327 3.40 -9.48 17.11
N ASN A 328 2.07 -9.40 17.20
CA ASN A 328 1.34 -9.76 18.40
C ASN A 328 1.65 -11.18 18.83
N TYR A 329 1.58 -12.13 17.88
CA TYR A 329 1.84 -13.54 18.18
C TYR A 329 3.30 -13.79 18.55
N THR A 330 4.25 -13.22 17.80
CA THR A 330 5.69 -13.40 18.08
C THR A 330 6.11 -12.83 19.44
N LYS A 331 5.46 -11.76 19.90
CA LYS A 331 5.78 -11.10 21.18
C LYS A 331 4.95 -11.61 22.36
N ASN A 332 3.66 -11.91 22.15
CA ASN A 332 2.71 -12.18 23.23
C ASN A 332 2.06 -13.58 23.15
N GLY A 333 2.30 -14.34 22.08
CA GLY A 333 1.67 -15.65 21.83
C GLY A 333 0.18 -15.59 21.48
N LYS A 334 -0.34 -14.41 21.10
CA LYS A 334 -1.74 -14.21 20.72
C LYS A 334 -1.85 -13.23 19.57
N PHE A 335 -2.63 -13.57 18.55
CA PHE A 335 -2.80 -12.75 17.34
C PHE A 335 -3.50 -11.41 17.58
N ASN A 336 -4.39 -11.33 18.54
CA ASN A 336 -5.24 -10.17 18.84
C ASN A 336 -4.84 -9.40 20.11
N GLU A 337 -3.68 -9.70 20.68
CA GLU A 337 -3.13 -8.98 21.83
C GLU A 337 -1.97 -8.08 21.40
N PRO A 338 -2.21 -6.77 21.14
CA PRO A 338 -1.18 -5.87 20.64
C PRO A 338 -0.03 -5.70 21.64
N THR A 339 1.17 -5.45 21.12
CA THR A 339 2.33 -5.15 21.96
C THR A 339 2.12 -3.85 22.74
N ILE A 340 2.84 -3.68 23.86
CA ILE A 340 2.80 -2.41 24.61
C ILE A 340 3.36 -1.27 23.76
N GLY A 341 4.43 -1.53 22.98
CA GLY A 341 5.01 -0.55 22.06
C GLY A 341 3.97 -0.03 21.05
N TYR A 342 3.24 -0.95 20.40
CA TYR A 342 2.14 -0.58 19.51
C TYR A 342 1.09 0.27 20.21
N CYS A 343 0.61 -0.14 21.41
CA CYS A 343 -0.39 0.62 22.17
C CYS A 343 0.09 2.03 22.49
N THR A 344 1.36 2.18 22.93
CA THR A 344 1.94 3.49 23.28
C THR A 344 2.02 4.41 22.07
N LEU A 345 2.54 3.90 20.95
CA LEU A 345 2.61 4.66 19.70
C LEU A 345 1.24 5.05 19.17
N GLN A 346 0.27 4.13 19.26
CA GLN A 346 -1.09 4.41 18.79
C GLN A 346 -1.78 5.49 19.64
N LYS A 347 -1.60 5.48 20.96
CA LYS A 347 -2.11 6.53 21.86
C LYS A 347 -1.44 7.87 21.56
N ALA A 348 -0.11 7.89 21.43
CA ALA A 348 0.63 9.11 21.07
C ALA A 348 0.13 9.70 19.74
N PHE A 349 -0.08 8.85 18.74
CA PHE A 349 -0.61 9.28 17.44
C PHE A 349 -2.03 9.84 17.54
N VAL A 350 -2.92 9.18 18.28
CA VAL A 350 -4.31 9.65 18.50
C VAL A 350 -4.35 10.98 19.21
N GLU A 351 -3.52 11.17 20.24
CA GLU A 351 -3.39 12.46 20.95
C GLU A 351 -3.07 13.60 19.98
N ILE A 352 -2.08 13.39 19.11
CA ILE A 352 -1.67 14.37 18.10
C ILE A 352 -2.81 14.63 17.10
N ILE A 353 -3.39 13.56 16.52
CA ILE A 353 -4.46 13.71 15.51
C ILE A 353 -5.67 14.45 16.10
N LYS A 354 -6.05 14.17 17.35
CA LYS A 354 -7.14 14.90 18.02
C LYS A 354 -6.85 16.39 18.16
N ALA A 355 -5.60 16.75 18.49
CA ALA A 355 -5.20 18.15 18.60
C ALA A 355 -5.24 18.90 17.26
N TYR A 356 -5.06 18.20 16.16
CA TYR A 356 -5.03 18.76 14.80
C TYR A 356 -6.30 18.51 13.99
N GLN A 357 -7.25 17.76 14.52
CA GLN A 357 -8.41 17.23 13.75
C GLN A 357 -9.19 18.32 13.02
N ASP A 358 -9.54 19.41 13.69
CA ASP A 358 -10.35 20.46 13.09
C ASP A 358 -9.60 21.16 11.95
N LYS A 359 -8.33 21.49 12.15
CA LYS A 359 -7.47 22.09 11.12
C LYS A 359 -7.30 21.17 9.90
N LEU A 360 -7.09 19.88 10.14
CA LEU A 360 -6.96 18.88 9.07
C LEU A 360 -8.25 18.72 8.28
N LEU A 361 -9.39 18.62 8.95
CA LEU A 361 -10.69 18.53 8.29
C LEU A 361 -11.01 19.78 7.48
N GLU A 362 -10.70 20.97 8.00
CA GLU A 362 -10.88 22.22 7.26
C GLU A 362 -9.99 22.27 6.01
N ALA A 363 -8.69 22.00 6.14
CA ALA A 363 -7.76 21.96 5.01
C ALA A 363 -8.15 20.91 3.96
N THR A 364 -8.55 19.72 4.40
CA THR A 364 -9.02 18.67 3.51
C THR A 364 -10.34 19.02 2.81
N ASN A 365 -11.26 19.69 3.49
CA ASN A 365 -12.50 20.17 2.89
C ASN A 365 -12.27 21.23 1.81
N ILE A 366 -11.28 22.10 1.98
CA ILE A 366 -10.86 23.05 0.94
C ILE A 366 -10.38 22.30 -0.29
N ARG A 367 -9.50 21.33 -0.11
CA ARG A 367 -9.00 20.49 -1.21
C ARG A 367 -10.10 19.66 -1.88
N SER A 368 -11.03 19.11 -1.10
CA SER A 368 -12.23 18.42 -1.62
C SER A 368 -13.05 19.32 -2.53
N ARG A 369 -13.22 20.58 -2.16
CA ARG A 369 -13.94 21.55 -3.01
C ARG A 369 -13.18 21.85 -4.28
N GLN A 370 -11.86 22.02 -4.22
CA GLN A 370 -11.01 22.23 -5.41
C GLN A 370 -11.09 21.05 -6.37
N LEU A 371 -11.00 19.82 -5.86
CA LEU A 371 -11.14 18.60 -6.66
C LEU A 371 -12.54 18.46 -7.25
N ASN A 372 -13.60 18.75 -6.48
CA ASN A 372 -14.96 18.74 -6.98
C ASN A 372 -15.17 19.79 -8.09
N VAL A 373 -14.57 20.98 -7.95
CA VAL A 373 -14.56 22.00 -9.02
C VAL A 373 -13.82 21.49 -10.26
N LEU A 374 -12.68 20.81 -10.07
CA LEU A 374 -11.94 20.19 -11.17
C LEU A 374 -12.77 19.11 -11.86
N ILE A 375 -13.39 18.23 -11.10
CA ILE A 375 -14.29 17.18 -11.60
C ILE A 375 -15.48 17.79 -12.36
N GLU A 376 -16.08 18.84 -11.82
CA GLU A 376 -17.17 19.56 -12.49
C GLU A 376 -16.72 20.20 -13.80
N ASN A 377 -15.55 20.85 -13.82
CA ASN A 377 -14.97 21.46 -14.99
C ASN A 377 -14.59 20.42 -16.07
N LEU A 378 -14.24 19.21 -15.67
CA LEU A 378 -13.92 18.09 -16.56
C LEU A 378 -15.18 17.39 -17.11
N LYS A 379 -16.41 17.92 -16.85
CA LYS A 379 -17.70 17.34 -17.27
C LYS A 379 -17.95 15.91 -16.76
N VAL A 380 -17.20 15.44 -15.78
CA VAL A 380 -17.35 14.11 -15.20
C VAL A 380 -18.72 13.98 -14.51
N LYS A 381 -19.30 15.10 -14.03
CA LYS A 381 -20.60 15.13 -13.37
C LYS A 381 -21.76 14.62 -14.25
N LYS A 382 -21.63 14.71 -15.59
CA LYS A 382 -22.65 14.20 -16.53
C LYS A 382 -22.83 12.70 -16.49
N TYR A 383 -21.82 11.97 -16.00
CA TYR A 383 -21.79 10.51 -15.94
C TYR A 383 -22.04 9.93 -14.54
N TYR A 384 -22.09 10.77 -13.52
CA TYR A 384 -22.33 10.34 -12.14
C TYR A 384 -23.68 10.87 -11.67
N ASP A 385 -24.64 9.96 -11.52
CA ASP A 385 -25.93 10.23 -10.93
C ASP A 385 -25.77 10.79 -9.50
N ASP A 386 -26.75 11.54 -9.01
CA ASP A 386 -26.83 12.27 -7.72
C ASP A 386 -26.38 11.50 -6.46
N LYS A 387 -26.02 10.24 -6.58
CA LYS A 387 -25.57 9.36 -5.49
C LYS A 387 -24.09 9.45 -5.16
N VAL A 388 -23.26 10.02 -6.04
CA VAL A 388 -21.83 10.26 -5.76
C VAL A 388 -21.67 11.72 -5.31
N LYS A 389 -22.38 12.12 -4.26
CA LYS A 389 -22.29 13.49 -3.73
C LYS A 389 -21.00 13.78 -2.96
N THR A 390 -20.27 12.76 -2.60
CA THR A 390 -18.96 12.87 -1.92
C THR A 390 -18.04 11.82 -2.48
N VAL A 391 -17.16 12.22 -3.41
CA VAL A 391 -15.92 11.50 -3.58
C VAL A 391 -15.18 11.66 -2.27
N ASN A 392 -15.07 10.59 -1.51
CA ASN A 392 -14.27 10.63 -0.31
C ASN A 392 -12.81 10.73 -0.77
N LEU A 393 -12.23 11.93 -0.67
CA LEU A 393 -10.83 12.19 -1.03
C LEU A 393 -9.83 11.37 -0.23
N PHE A 394 -10.31 10.80 0.87
CA PHE A 394 -9.56 9.84 1.68
C PHE A 394 -9.44 8.48 1.00
N ASP A 395 -10.19 8.22 -0.08
CA ASP A 395 -9.88 7.07 -0.91
C ASP A 395 -8.63 7.38 -1.74
N ARG A 396 -7.53 6.96 -1.17
CA ARG A 396 -6.18 7.12 -1.70
C ARG A 396 -6.05 6.65 -3.15
N GLU A 397 -6.68 5.53 -3.50
CA GLU A 397 -6.57 4.96 -4.84
C GLU A 397 -7.26 5.83 -5.88
N PHE A 398 -8.43 6.35 -5.56
CA PHE A 398 -9.16 7.24 -6.46
C PHE A 398 -8.43 8.57 -6.64
N GLY A 399 -7.99 9.19 -5.54
CA GLY A 399 -7.27 10.47 -5.59
C GLY A 399 -5.96 10.37 -6.37
N VAL A 400 -5.17 9.33 -6.13
CA VAL A 400 -3.90 9.09 -6.85
C VAL A 400 -4.15 8.88 -8.35
N ARG A 401 -5.14 8.09 -8.73
CA ARG A 401 -5.43 7.80 -10.14
C ARG A 401 -6.00 9.00 -10.89
N LEU A 402 -6.90 9.75 -10.25
CA LEU A 402 -7.46 10.94 -10.86
C LEU A 402 -6.39 12.02 -11.10
N ASN A 403 -5.52 12.24 -10.11
CA ASN A 403 -4.42 13.19 -10.28
C ASN A 403 -3.44 12.76 -11.37
N HIS A 404 -3.07 11.48 -11.36
CA HIS A 404 -2.22 10.94 -12.42
C HIS A 404 -2.81 11.18 -13.81
N PHE A 405 -4.10 10.91 -13.96
CA PHE A 405 -4.79 11.13 -15.21
C PHE A 405 -4.69 12.61 -15.65
N VAL A 406 -4.96 13.55 -14.74
CA VAL A 406 -4.90 14.98 -15.02
C VAL A 406 -3.46 15.40 -15.35
N GLU A 407 -2.49 14.99 -14.55
CA GLU A 407 -1.07 15.32 -14.76
C GLU A 407 -0.55 14.75 -16.09
N LYS A 408 -0.89 13.50 -16.40
CA LYS A 408 -0.50 12.85 -17.67
C LYS A 408 -1.10 13.58 -18.87
N TYR A 409 -2.37 13.95 -18.80
CA TYR A 409 -3.03 14.71 -19.87
C TYR A 409 -2.41 16.11 -20.05
N GLU A 410 -2.21 16.84 -18.96
CA GLU A 410 -1.59 18.17 -18.99
C GLU A 410 -0.14 18.11 -19.50
N ASN A 411 0.66 17.15 -19.08
CA ASN A 411 2.04 16.96 -19.53
C ASN A 411 2.11 16.61 -21.03
N LEU A 412 1.23 15.73 -21.50
CA LEU A 412 1.16 15.39 -22.92
C LEU A 412 0.73 16.60 -23.77
N ASN A 413 -0.25 17.37 -23.29
CA ASN A 413 -0.73 18.58 -23.96
C ASN A 413 0.35 19.66 -24.01
N ASN A 414 1.09 19.85 -22.92
CA ASN A 414 2.18 20.83 -22.82
C ASN A 414 3.40 20.47 -23.71
N LYS A 415 3.60 19.19 -24.03
CA LYS A 415 4.65 18.72 -24.96
C LYS A 415 4.26 18.89 -26.44
N GLY A 416 3.11 19.49 -26.74
CA GLY A 416 2.65 19.78 -28.12
C GLY A 416 2.19 18.54 -28.88
N ASN A 417 1.87 17.45 -28.22
CA ASN A 417 1.31 16.25 -28.83
C ASN A 417 -0.12 16.55 -29.29
N ILE A 418 -0.48 16.09 -30.48
CA ILE A 418 -1.87 16.08 -30.92
C ILE A 418 -2.60 15.01 -30.17
N LEU A 419 -3.19 15.38 -29.03
CA LEU A 419 -4.00 14.47 -28.25
C LEU A 419 -5.41 14.36 -28.85
N PRO A 420 -6.04 13.19 -28.78
CA PRO A 420 -7.48 13.11 -28.94
C PRO A 420 -8.14 14.06 -27.95
N SER A 421 -9.37 14.49 -28.25
CA SER A 421 -10.08 15.39 -27.35
C SER A 421 -10.02 14.81 -25.92
N PHE A 422 -9.97 15.65 -24.91
CA PHE A 422 -9.97 15.22 -23.51
C PHE A 422 -11.05 14.15 -23.25
N ASP A 423 -12.22 14.31 -23.87
CA ASP A 423 -13.33 13.35 -23.77
C ASP A 423 -12.96 11.94 -24.28
N THR A 424 -12.17 11.84 -25.35
CA THR A 424 -11.75 10.54 -25.91
C THR A 424 -10.65 9.89 -25.08
N TYR A 425 -9.70 10.70 -24.59
CA TYR A 425 -8.64 10.22 -23.70
C TYR A 425 -9.23 9.80 -22.36
N PHE A 426 -10.16 10.60 -21.83
CA PHE A 426 -10.85 10.34 -20.58
C PHE A 426 -11.75 9.09 -20.64
N LYS A 427 -12.42 8.82 -21.77
CA LYS A 427 -13.23 7.59 -21.95
C LYS A 427 -12.40 6.33 -21.76
N HIS A 428 -11.15 6.32 -22.18
CA HIS A 428 -10.27 5.15 -22.02
C HIS A 428 -9.88 4.91 -20.55
N GLU A 429 -9.59 5.98 -19.82
CA GLU A 429 -9.23 5.92 -18.40
C GLU A 429 -10.47 5.83 -17.48
N LEU A 430 -11.62 6.33 -17.95
CA LEU A 430 -12.90 6.27 -17.21
C LEU A 430 -13.32 4.84 -16.89
N MET A 431 -13.03 3.88 -17.76
CA MET A 431 -13.29 2.45 -17.49
C MET A 431 -12.56 1.96 -16.23
N THR A 432 -11.33 2.45 -16.02
CA THR A 432 -10.53 2.12 -14.84
C THR A 432 -11.06 2.85 -13.58
N ILE A 433 -11.40 4.12 -13.72
CA ILE A 433 -11.98 4.93 -12.63
C ILE A 433 -13.37 4.39 -12.25
N ASN A 434 -14.19 4.01 -13.21
CA ASN A 434 -15.52 3.44 -12.95
C ASN A 434 -15.47 2.07 -12.27
N ALA A 435 -14.48 1.22 -12.60
CA ALA A 435 -14.30 -0.03 -11.88
C ALA A 435 -13.97 0.21 -10.41
N ILE A 436 -13.21 1.28 -10.10
CA ILE A 436 -12.91 1.69 -8.74
C ILE A 436 -14.15 2.23 -8.04
N VAL A 437 -14.88 3.14 -8.68
CA VAL A 437 -16.10 3.73 -8.11
C VAL A 437 -17.19 2.67 -7.94
N ALA A 438 -17.37 1.75 -8.89
CA ALA A 438 -18.31 0.65 -8.76
C ALA A 438 -17.96 -0.28 -7.59
N ALA A 439 -16.67 -0.54 -7.37
CA ALA A 439 -16.20 -1.30 -6.21
C ALA A 439 -16.47 -0.57 -4.89
N MET A 440 -16.30 0.76 -4.86
CA MET A 440 -16.55 1.59 -3.67
C MET A 440 -18.02 1.71 -3.29
N VAL A 441 -18.94 1.81 -4.28
CA VAL A 441 -20.38 2.01 -4.03
C VAL A 441 -21.19 0.72 -4.11
N GLY A 442 -20.57 -0.42 -4.40
CA GLY A 442 -21.22 -1.72 -4.47
C GLY A 442 -22.27 -1.84 -5.58
N LYS A 443 -22.16 -1.04 -6.63
CA LYS A 443 -23.11 -1.02 -7.75
C LYS A 443 -22.40 -1.05 -9.10
N ARG A 444 -23.03 -1.75 -10.06
CA ARG A 444 -22.60 -1.76 -11.46
C ARG A 444 -22.88 -0.40 -12.09
N VAL A 445 -21.88 0.21 -12.69
CA VAL A 445 -22.04 1.39 -13.54
C VAL A 445 -22.22 0.88 -14.97
N GLU A 446 -23.40 1.07 -15.53
CA GLU A 446 -23.66 0.78 -16.94
C GLU A 446 -23.37 2.03 -17.77
N PHE A 447 -22.59 1.85 -18.84
CA PHE A 447 -22.42 2.90 -19.85
C PHE A 447 -23.62 2.87 -20.76
N VAL A 448 -24.26 4.01 -20.95
CA VAL A 448 -25.18 4.23 -22.07
C VAL A 448 -24.32 4.86 -23.17
N GLU A 449 -24.07 4.12 -24.23
CA GLU A 449 -23.52 4.69 -25.46
C GLU A 449 -24.61 5.54 -26.09
N ASP A 450 -24.35 6.86 -26.27
CA ASP A 450 -25.13 7.74 -27.13
C ASP A 450 -24.63 7.62 -28.57
#